data_937e882956e0098229ddd1736dbf138f
#
_entry.id   937e882956e0098229ddd1736dbf138f
#
_cell.length_a   1.000
_cell.length_b   1.000
_cell.length_c   1.000
_cell.angle_alpha   90.00
_cell.angle_beta   90.00
_cell.angle_gamma   90.00
#
_symmetry.space_group_name_H-M   'P 1'
#
loop_
_entity.id
_entity.type
_entity.pdbx_description
1 polymer ?
#
loop_
_entity_poly.entity_id
_entity_poly.type
_entity_poly.pdbx_seq_one_letter_code
_entity_poly.pdbx_strand_id
1 'polypeptide(L)'
;MRSPHILLLGIMAKTLDITGTSGRYWHPLSDGRLQCDLCPRFCKLRDGQRGLCFVRGRANDELVLTTYGRSSGFCVDPIEKKPLNHFLPGTPVLSFGTAGCNLACKFCQNWDISKSREFDRLQASATPAAIAEAAVETGSRSVAYTYNDPVIFLEYAVDVAQACREHDIKNVAVTAGYITEQAREEFFQSMDAANIDLKAFTDRFYWKICGGHLQPVLDTLLYLKHETDVWFELTTLLIPGENDSEAEIEAMTQWIMEELGPDVPLHFTAFHPD
;
A
#
# COMPACT_ATOMS: atom_id res chain seq x y z
N MET A 1 7.79 -54.01 36.63
CA MET A 1 8.28 -53.11 35.61
C MET A 1 7.08 -52.63 34.81
N ARG A 2 6.65 -51.39 35.01
CA ARG A 2 5.50 -50.78 34.27
C ARG A 2 6.07 -49.72 33.35
N SER A 3 5.85 -49.85 32.04
CA SER A 3 6.23 -48.88 31.03
C SER A 3 5.39 -47.59 31.17
N PRO A 4 5.97 -46.42 31.00
CA PRO A 4 5.22 -45.16 30.98
C PRO A 4 4.57 -44.95 29.61
N HIS A 5 3.25 -44.81 29.61
CA HIS A 5 2.51 -44.30 28.44
C HIS A 5 2.84 -42.84 28.25
N ILE A 6 3.52 -42.50 27.14
CA ILE A 6 3.72 -41.13 26.67
C ILE A 6 2.42 -40.73 26.02
N LEU A 7 1.68 -39.80 26.67
CA LEU A 7 0.54 -39.12 26.11
C LEU A 7 1.08 -38.08 25.09
N LEU A 8 0.97 -38.36 23.81
CA LEU A 8 1.16 -37.34 22.77
C LEU A 8 -0.05 -36.40 22.84
N LEU A 9 0.09 -35.30 23.54
CA LEU A 9 -0.79 -34.12 23.42
C LEU A 9 -0.54 -33.51 22.04
N GLY A 10 -1.46 -33.82 21.12
CA GLY A 10 -1.55 -33.12 19.84
C GLY A 10 -1.81 -31.64 20.10
N ILE A 11 -0.81 -30.80 19.88
CA ILE A 11 -0.97 -29.36 19.80
C ILE A 11 -1.75 -29.11 18.50
N MET A 12 -3.09 -29.09 18.61
CA MET A 12 -3.92 -28.49 17.57
C MET A 12 -3.54 -27.01 17.52
N ALA A 13 -2.79 -26.61 16.50
CA ALA A 13 -2.64 -25.19 16.17
C ALA A 13 -4.05 -24.62 16.03
N LYS A 14 -4.44 -23.73 16.95
CA LYS A 14 -5.66 -22.95 16.79
C LYS A 14 -5.50 -22.19 15.47
N THR A 15 -6.15 -22.62 14.42
CA THR A 15 -6.43 -21.81 13.25
C THR A 15 -7.22 -20.61 13.77
N LEU A 16 -6.59 -19.46 13.81
CA LEU A 16 -7.27 -18.20 14.09
C LEU A 16 -8.25 -18.02 12.94
N ASP A 17 -9.54 -18.06 13.23
CA ASP A 17 -10.59 -17.80 12.23
C ASP A 17 -10.32 -16.44 11.59
N ILE A 18 -9.97 -16.44 10.29
CA ILE A 18 -9.78 -15.24 9.52
C ILE A 18 -11.16 -14.76 9.09
N THR A 19 -11.56 -13.58 9.56
CA THR A 19 -12.80 -12.92 9.15
C THR A 19 -12.48 -11.60 8.49
N GLY A 20 -13.27 -11.19 7.50
CA GLY A 20 -13.07 -9.94 6.78
C GLY A 20 -14.13 -9.74 5.70
N THR A 21 -13.96 -8.66 4.95
CA THR A 21 -14.76 -8.37 3.75
C THR A 21 -14.17 -9.15 2.56
N SER A 22 -15.02 -9.66 1.66
CA SER A 22 -14.60 -10.36 0.46
C SER A 22 -13.56 -9.56 -0.32
N GLY A 23 -12.44 -10.18 -0.63
CA GLY A 23 -11.34 -9.58 -1.36
C GLY A 23 -11.46 -9.83 -2.87
N ARG A 24 -10.93 -8.91 -3.67
CA ARG A 24 -10.84 -9.03 -5.13
C ARG A 24 -9.45 -9.46 -5.58
N TYR A 25 -9.27 -9.74 -6.86
CA TYR A 25 -7.98 -10.07 -7.47
C TYR A 25 -7.33 -11.30 -6.86
N TRP A 26 -7.96 -12.45 -7.03
CA TRP A 26 -7.44 -13.77 -6.67
C TRP A 26 -8.07 -14.87 -7.51
N HIS A 27 -7.41 -16.00 -7.59
CA HIS A 27 -7.93 -17.19 -8.25
C HIS A 27 -7.48 -18.48 -7.54
N PRO A 28 -8.24 -19.59 -7.69
CA PRO A 28 -7.83 -20.88 -7.18
C PRO A 28 -6.72 -21.50 -8.03
N LEU A 29 -5.77 -22.17 -7.37
CA LEU A 29 -4.72 -22.96 -8.01
C LEU A 29 -5.08 -24.44 -8.06
N SER A 30 -4.48 -25.20 -8.98
CA SER A 30 -4.70 -26.63 -9.15
C SER A 30 -4.30 -27.48 -7.94
N ASP A 31 -3.45 -26.96 -7.05
CA ASP A 31 -3.02 -27.62 -5.82
C ASP A 31 -3.90 -27.29 -4.60
N GLY A 32 -5.04 -26.64 -4.82
CA GLY A 32 -6.02 -26.29 -3.80
C GLY A 32 -5.70 -25.02 -3.00
N ARG A 33 -4.61 -24.29 -3.33
CA ARG A 33 -4.35 -22.96 -2.75
C ARG A 33 -5.12 -21.88 -3.50
N LEU A 34 -5.28 -20.70 -2.88
CA LEU A 34 -5.70 -19.48 -3.56
C LEU A 34 -4.45 -18.60 -3.81
N GLN A 35 -4.36 -18.03 -5.00
CA GLN A 35 -3.34 -17.02 -5.29
C GLN A 35 -3.97 -15.63 -5.22
N CYS A 36 -3.35 -14.73 -4.46
CA CYS A 36 -3.69 -13.31 -4.46
C CYS A 36 -2.94 -12.62 -5.60
N ASP A 37 -3.68 -11.99 -6.52
CA ASP A 37 -3.14 -11.35 -7.73
C ASP A 37 -3.11 -9.81 -7.62
N LEU A 38 -3.37 -9.26 -6.44
CA LEU A 38 -3.45 -7.82 -6.22
C LEU A 38 -2.10 -7.11 -6.41
N CYS A 39 -1.03 -7.72 -5.98
CA CYS A 39 0.33 -7.17 -6.09
C CYS A 39 1.34 -8.23 -6.56
N PRO A 40 2.52 -7.82 -7.06
CA PRO A 40 3.52 -8.75 -7.60
C PRO A 40 4.17 -9.71 -6.59
N ARG A 41 3.56 -9.88 -5.42
CA ARG A 41 3.90 -10.93 -4.45
C ARG A 41 3.31 -12.27 -4.82
N PHE A 42 2.15 -12.27 -5.49
CA PHE A 42 1.43 -13.48 -5.89
C PHE A 42 1.35 -14.52 -4.76
N CYS A 43 0.92 -14.07 -3.57
CA CYS A 43 0.87 -14.91 -2.38
C CYS A 43 -0.05 -16.11 -2.59
N LYS A 44 0.47 -17.32 -2.38
CA LYS A 44 -0.27 -18.59 -2.53
C LYS A 44 -0.66 -19.11 -1.14
N LEU A 45 -1.96 -19.08 -0.84
CA LEU A 45 -2.49 -19.25 0.50
C LEU A 45 -3.29 -20.55 0.65
N ARG A 46 -3.01 -21.29 1.70
CA ARG A 46 -3.89 -22.34 2.23
C ARG A 46 -4.93 -21.72 3.14
N ASP A 47 -5.97 -22.47 3.46
CA ASP A 47 -6.97 -22.01 4.41
C ASP A 47 -6.36 -21.58 5.74
N GLY A 48 -6.83 -20.46 6.30
CA GLY A 48 -6.28 -19.85 7.52
C GLY A 48 -4.94 -19.15 7.34
N GLN A 49 -4.36 -19.07 6.13
CA GLN A 49 -3.10 -18.37 5.88
C GLN A 49 -3.32 -16.92 5.45
N ARG A 50 -2.35 -16.06 5.79
CA ARG A 50 -2.30 -14.65 5.40
C ARG A 50 -1.17 -14.41 4.41
N GLY A 51 -1.36 -13.45 3.51
CA GLY A 51 -0.33 -12.95 2.61
C GLY A 51 0.78 -12.21 3.36
N LEU A 52 1.84 -11.82 2.64
CA LEU A 52 2.95 -11.04 3.20
C LEU A 52 2.46 -9.75 3.87
N CYS A 53 1.49 -9.08 3.26
CA CYS A 53 0.88 -7.85 3.79
C CYS A 53 0.12 -8.04 5.10
N PHE A 54 -0.14 -9.28 5.51
CA PHE A 54 -0.86 -9.68 6.71
C PHE A 54 -2.37 -9.37 6.73
N VAL A 55 -2.84 -8.40 5.98
CA VAL A 55 -4.24 -7.95 6.01
C VAL A 55 -5.14 -8.70 5.02
N ARG A 56 -4.55 -9.36 4.04
CA ARG A 56 -5.28 -10.25 3.12
C ARG A 56 -5.03 -11.70 3.51
N GLY A 57 -6.08 -12.48 3.65
CA GLY A 57 -5.98 -13.87 4.06
C GLY A 57 -7.01 -14.75 3.39
N ARG A 58 -6.79 -16.06 3.41
CA ARG A 58 -7.78 -17.02 2.96
C ARG A 58 -8.67 -17.46 4.12
N ALA A 59 -9.96 -17.33 3.94
CA ALA A 59 -11.00 -17.84 4.82
C ALA A 59 -11.90 -18.78 4.01
N ASN A 60 -11.81 -20.08 4.28
CA ASN A 60 -12.48 -21.13 3.48
C ASN A 60 -12.07 -21.05 2.00
N ASP A 61 -13.03 -20.80 1.11
CA ASP A 61 -12.84 -20.80 -0.33
C ASP A 61 -12.70 -19.40 -0.95
N GLU A 62 -12.50 -18.39 -0.14
CA GLU A 62 -12.31 -17.00 -0.61
C GLU A 62 -11.12 -16.31 0.04
N LEU A 63 -10.65 -15.24 -0.61
CA LEU A 63 -9.67 -14.32 -0.07
C LEU A 63 -10.42 -13.14 0.54
N VAL A 64 -10.05 -12.75 1.77
CA VAL A 64 -10.71 -11.67 2.51
C VAL A 64 -9.72 -10.57 2.89
N LEU A 65 -10.22 -9.33 2.93
CA LEU A 65 -9.56 -8.18 3.53
C LEU A 65 -10.01 -8.05 4.99
N THR A 66 -9.09 -8.13 5.93
CA THR A 66 -9.38 -8.17 7.36
C THR A 66 -9.34 -6.79 8.04
N THR A 67 -8.97 -5.74 7.31
CA THR A 67 -8.84 -4.36 7.83
C THR A 67 -9.91 -3.41 7.29
N TYR A 68 -10.91 -3.91 6.57
CA TYR A 68 -11.98 -3.09 6.03
C TYR A 68 -12.75 -2.36 7.15
N GLY A 69 -12.98 -1.07 6.97
CA GLY A 69 -13.69 -0.23 7.95
C GLY A 69 -12.90 0.06 9.23
N ARG A 70 -11.57 -0.16 9.23
CA ARG A 70 -10.71 0.04 10.40
C ARG A 70 -9.44 0.80 10.01
N SER A 71 -8.99 1.70 10.89
CA SER A 71 -7.79 2.49 10.67
C SER A 71 -6.82 2.39 11.85
N SER A 72 -5.53 2.58 11.56
CA SER A 72 -4.47 2.74 12.56
C SER A 72 -4.46 4.14 13.19
N GLY A 73 -5.24 5.07 12.65
CA GLY A 73 -5.37 6.45 13.13
C GLY A 73 -5.58 7.43 11.98
N PHE A 74 -5.96 8.64 12.35
CA PHE A 74 -6.22 9.75 11.43
C PHE A 74 -5.35 10.95 11.80
N CYS A 75 -4.93 11.71 10.77
CA CYS A 75 -4.21 12.96 10.95
C CYS A 75 -4.63 13.96 9.86
N VAL A 76 -4.83 15.21 10.25
CA VAL A 76 -4.98 16.30 9.28
C VAL A 76 -3.64 17.00 9.15
N ASP A 77 -3.09 16.98 7.94
CA ASP A 77 -1.79 17.55 7.59
C ASP A 77 -1.91 18.50 6.40
N PRO A 78 -0.93 19.37 6.16
CA PRO A 78 -0.76 19.99 4.84
C PRO A 78 -0.52 18.93 3.76
N ILE A 79 -1.07 19.14 2.56
CA ILE A 79 -0.97 18.18 1.44
C ILE A 79 0.50 17.89 1.06
N GLU A 80 1.39 18.87 1.25
CA GLU A 80 2.82 18.75 0.97
C GLU A 80 3.51 17.67 1.82
N LYS A 81 2.95 17.30 2.96
CA LYS A 81 3.42 16.13 3.74
C LYS A 81 3.10 14.78 3.09
N LYS A 82 2.31 14.78 2.02
CA LYS A 82 2.00 13.58 1.22
C LYS A 82 2.84 13.48 -0.04
N PRO A 83 3.99 14.02 -0.06
CA PRO A 83 4.78 14.82 -0.99
C PRO A 83 4.04 15.16 -2.30
N LEU A 84 2.94 15.89 -2.16
CA LEU A 84 2.17 16.45 -3.28
C LEU A 84 2.26 17.97 -3.19
N ASN A 85 3.25 18.55 -3.88
CA ASN A 85 3.54 19.97 -3.82
C ASN A 85 2.84 20.77 -4.92
N HIS A 86 2.33 20.08 -5.95
CA HIS A 86 1.68 20.69 -7.12
C HIS A 86 0.19 20.36 -7.22
N PHE A 87 -0.28 19.39 -6.44
CA PHE A 87 -1.71 19.06 -6.35
C PHE A 87 -2.34 19.70 -5.10
N LEU A 88 -3.28 20.62 -5.30
CA LEU A 88 -3.98 21.36 -4.24
C LEU A 88 -3.04 22.00 -3.18
N PRO A 89 -1.98 22.72 -3.56
CA PRO A 89 -0.98 23.23 -2.62
C PRO A 89 -1.61 24.10 -1.54
N GLY A 90 -1.07 23.98 -0.31
CA GLY A 90 -1.53 24.75 0.85
C GLY A 90 -2.86 24.31 1.45
N THR A 91 -3.42 23.18 1.02
CA THR A 91 -4.70 22.69 1.55
C THR A 91 -4.51 21.60 2.61
N PRO A 92 -5.46 21.48 3.58
CA PRO A 92 -5.46 20.38 4.52
C PRO A 92 -5.91 19.08 3.83
N VAL A 93 -5.29 17.96 4.23
CA VAL A 93 -5.63 16.60 3.82
C VAL A 93 -5.87 15.72 5.04
N LEU A 94 -7.00 15.03 5.08
CA LEU A 94 -7.27 13.99 6.08
C LEU A 94 -6.56 12.70 5.66
N SER A 95 -5.65 12.22 6.48
CA SER A 95 -4.79 11.08 6.18
C SER A 95 -5.12 9.89 7.04
N PHE A 96 -5.15 8.70 6.44
CA PHE A 96 -5.31 7.45 7.18
C PHE A 96 -4.58 6.29 6.50
N GLY A 97 -4.38 5.24 7.26
CA GLY A 97 -3.87 3.95 6.80
C GLY A 97 -4.45 2.81 7.60
N THR A 98 -4.07 1.60 7.25
CA THR A 98 -4.44 0.39 7.98
C THR A 98 -3.20 -0.24 8.62
N ALA A 99 -3.09 -1.56 8.68
CA ALA A 99 -1.91 -2.27 9.13
C ALA A 99 -1.31 -3.07 7.97
N GLY A 100 -0.03 -3.43 8.07
CA GLY A 100 0.68 -4.25 7.09
C GLY A 100 1.15 -3.47 5.86
N CYS A 101 1.87 -4.13 4.97
CA CYS A 101 2.37 -3.57 3.70
C CYS A 101 2.76 -4.71 2.75
N ASN A 102 2.68 -4.48 1.42
CA ASN A 102 3.16 -5.42 0.40
C ASN A 102 4.67 -5.35 0.15
N LEU A 103 5.37 -4.35 0.71
CA LEU A 103 6.82 -4.27 0.76
C LEU A 103 7.35 -4.48 2.19
N ALA A 104 8.66 -4.74 2.31
CA ALA A 104 9.34 -5.02 3.57
C ALA A 104 10.55 -4.09 3.78
N CYS A 105 10.42 -2.82 3.39
CA CYS A 105 11.51 -1.85 3.41
C CYS A 105 12.22 -1.82 4.76
N LYS A 106 13.56 -1.91 4.75
CA LYS A 106 14.38 -1.88 5.96
C LYS A 106 14.44 -0.52 6.62
N PHE A 107 14.22 0.53 5.82
CA PHE A 107 14.22 1.94 6.22
C PHE A 107 12.81 2.51 6.42
N CYS A 108 11.79 1.68 6.64
CA CYS A 108 10.42 2.13 6.75
C CYS A 108 10.23 3.00 7.99
N GLN A 109 9.89 4.29 7.80
CA GLN A 109 9.59 5.22 8.88
C GLN A 109 8.28 4.87 9.63
N ASN A 110 7.34 4.21 8.94
CA ASN A 110 6.08 3.75 9.53
C ASN A 110 6.13 2.24 9.85
N TRP A 111 7.27 1.76 10.37
CA TRP A 111 7.48 0.33 10.60
C TRP A 111 6.50 -0.26 11.61
N ASP A 112 6.06 0.51 12.59
CA ASP A 112 5.09 0.14 13.62
C ASP A 112 3.70 -0.17 13.03
N ILE A 113 3.31 0.49 11.94
CA ILE A 113 2.08 0.25 11.18
C ILE A 113 2.32 -0.80 10.10
N SER A 114 3.31 -0.58 9.24
CA SER A 114 3.56 -1.39 8.05
C SER A 114 4.02 -2.81 8.35
N LYS A 115 4.65 -3.04 9.49
CA LYS A 115 5.09 -4.37 9.97
C LYS A 115 4.21 -4.93 11.08
N SER A 116 3.14 -4.22 11.46
CA SER A 116 2.22 -4.68 12.49
C SER A 116 1.58 -6.01 12.07
N ARG A 117 1.57 -6.95 13.02
CA ARG A 117 0.86 -8.24 12.96
C ARG A 117 -0.28 -8.29 13.98
N GLU A 118 -0.55 -7.17 14.65
CA GLU A 118 -1.54 -7.03 15.72
C GLU A 118 -2.68 -6.17 15.23
N PHE A 119 -3.89 -6.71 15.23
CA PHE A 119 -5.10 -5.97 14.88
C PHE A 119 -5.55 -5.01 15.97
N ASP A 120 -5.04 -5.16 17.19
CA ASP A 120 -5.37 -4.30 18.32
C ASP A 120 -4.97 -2.84 18.10
N ARG A 121 -4.04 -2.58 17.16
CA ARG A 121 -3.68 -1.22 16.70
C ARG A 121 -4.71 -0.58 15.77
N LEU A 122 -5.63 -1.35 15.21
CA LEU A 122 -6.75 -0.86 14.37
C LEU A 122 -7.95 -0.54 15.25
N GLN A 123 -7.81 0.41 16.15
CA GLN A 123 -8.82 0.71 17.17
C GLN A 123 -9.94 1.63 16.67
N ALA A 124 -9.68 2.44 15.64
CA ALA A 124 -10.67 3.35 15.12
C ALA A 124 -11.60 2.62 14.14
N SER A 125 -12.91 2.67 14.42
CA SER A 125 -13.91 2.38 13.39
C SER A 125 -13.90 3.50 12.36
N ALA A 126 -13.82 3.15 11.09
CA ALA A 126 -13.60 4.09 10.00
C ALA A 126 -14.36 3.63 8.75
N THR A 127 -15.68 3.64 8.83
CA THR A 127 -16.49 3.33 7.63
C THR A 127 -16.21 4.35 6.52
N PRO A 128 -16.39 3.99 5.24
CA PRO A 128 -16.22 4.92 4.14
C PRO A 128 -16.93 6.26 4.35
N ALA A 129 -18.20 6.23 4.75
CA ALA A 129 -18.98 7.43 5.02
C ALA A 129 -18.38 8.28 6.17
N ALA A 130 -17.96 7.63 7.28
CA ALA A 130 -17.37 8.35 8.41
C ALA A 130 -16.07 9.07 8.05
N ILE A 131 -15.26 8.52 7.13
CA ILE A 131 -14.05 9.19 6.63
C ILE A 131 -14.42 10.41 5.79
N ALA A 132 -15.38 10.29 4.88
CA ALA A 132 -15.83 11.40 4.06
C ALA A 132 -16.44 12.53 4.92
N GLU A 133 -17.28 12.21 5.89
CA GLU A 133 -17.83 13.16 6.85
C GLU A 133 -16.72 13.87 7.67
N ALA A 134 -15.74 13.11 8.16
CA ALA A 134 -14.60 13.67 8.90
C ALA A 134 -13.75 14.61 8.03
N ALA A 135 -13.59 14.32 6.74
CA ALA A 135 -12.89 15.21 5.81
C ALA A 135 -13.65 16.54 5.65
N VAL A 136 -14.98 16.50 5.53
CA VAL A 136 -15.83 17.70 5.48
C VAL A 136 -15.72 18.49 6.78
N GLU A 137 -15.88 17.84 7.93
CA GLU A 137 -15.85 18.48 9.25
C GLU A 137 -14.49 19.16 9.55
N THR A 138 -13.40 18.56 9.08
CA THR A 138 -12.05 19.12 9.27
C THR A 138 -11.67 20.15 8.21
N GLY A 139 -12.53 20.43 7.24
CA GLY A 139 -12.24 21.34 6.13
C GLY A 139 -11.17 20.81 5.18
N SER A 140 -10.91 19.50 5.21
CA SER A 140 -9.92 18.85 4.33
C SER A 140 -10.44 18.85 2.89
N ARG A 141 -9.56 19.24 1.95
CA ARG A 141 -9.90 19.26 0.51
C ARG A 141 -9.71 17.88 -0.13
N SER A 142 -8.99 17.01 0.55
CA SER A 142 -8.70 15.66 0.08
C SER A 142 -8.55 14.67 1.24
N VAL A 143 -8.68 13.38 0.90
CA VAL A 143 -8.35 12.24 1.78
C VAL A 143 -7.11 11.54 1.21
N ALA A 144 -6.09 11.30 2.05
CA ALA A 144 -4.89 10.58 1.68
C ALA A 144 -4.88 9.16 2.25
N TYR A 145 -4.73 8.20 1.36
CA TYR A 145 -4.49 6.79 1.64
C TYR A 145 -2.99 6.59 1.79
N THR A 146 -2.47 6.45 3.03
CA THR A 146 -1.03 6.59 3.31
C THR A 146 -0.57 5.77 4.52
N TYR A 147 0.65 6.03 5.02
CA TYR A 147 1.36 5.38 6.14
C TYR A 147 1.81 3.95 5.85
N ASN A 148 0.96 3.10 5.32
CA ASN A 148 1.27 1.82 4.68
C ASN A 148 0.81 1.88 3.22
N ASP A 149 1.13 0.86 2.41
CA ASP A 149 0.75 0.89 0.99
C ASP A 149 -0.76 0.65 0.83
N PRO A 150 -1.53 1.62 0.26
CA PRO A 150 -2.98 1.51 0.11
C PRO A 150 -3.44 0.41 -0.85
N VAL A 151 -2.57 -0.09 -1.72
CA VAL A 151 -2.87 -1.21 -2.61
C VAL A 151 -3.38 -2.42 -1.83
N ILE A 152 -2.83 -2.70 -0.64
CA ILE A 152 -3.20 -3.90 0.11
C ILE A 152 -4.64 -3.89 0.63
N PHE A 153 -5.25 -2.71 0.75
CA PHE A 153 -6.64 -2.52 1.17
C PHE A 153 -7.49 -1.87 0.07
N LEU A 154 -7.25 -2.25 -1.18
CA LEU A 154 -7.86 -1.69 -2.39
C LEU A 154 -9.38 -1.56 -2.26
N GLU A 155 -10.10 -2.60 -1.84
CA GLU A 155 -11.56 -2.60 -1.74
C GLU A 155 -12.05 -1.48 -0.83
N TYR A 156 -11.37 -1.30 0.31
CA TYR A 156 -11.70 -0.26 1.26
C TYR A 156 -11.34 1.14 0.72
N ALA A 157 -10.20 1.27 0.04
CA ALA A 157 -9.78 2.53 -0.58
C ALA A 157 -10.76 2.98 -1.66
N VAL A 158 -11.23 2.07 -2.51
CA VAL A 158 -12.23 2.36 -3.57
C VAL A 158 -13.55 2.82 -2.96
N ASP A 159 -14.05 2.13 -1.94
CA ASP A 159 -15.32 2.50 -1.30
C ASP A 159 -15.23 3.85 -0.55
N VAL A 160 -14.09 4.13 0.10
CA VAL A 160 -13.83 5.45 0.71
C VAL A 160 -13.77 6.53 -0.36
N ALA A 161 -13.11 6.26 -1.49
CA ALA A 161 -13.02 7.23 -2.58
C ALA A 161 -14.40 7.54 -3.18
N GLN A 162 -15.26 6.55 -3.29
CA GLN A 162 -16.64 6.75 -3.72
C GLN A 162 -17.40 7.67 -2.74
N ALA A 163 -17.31 7.40 -1.44
CA ALA A 163 -17.96 8.23 -0.43
C ALA A 163 -17.40 9.68 -0.42
N CYS A 164 -16.10 9.86 -0.59
CA CYS A 164 -15.48 11.18 -0.68
C CYS A 164 -15.98 11.99 -1.89
N ARG A 165 -16.17 11.36 -3.04
CA ARG A 165 -16.68 12.00 -4.26
C ARG A 165 -18.08 12.56 -4.07
N GLU A 166 -18.93 11.94 -3.26
CA GLU A 166 -20.27 12.43 -2.93
C GLU A 166 -20.26 13.76 -2.17
N HIS A 167 -19.10 14.13 -1.62
CA HIS A 167 -18.86 15.38 -0.88
C HIS A 167 -17.85 16.32 -1.56
N ASP A 168 -17.52 16.11 -2.83
CA ASP A 168 -16.49 16.86 -3.59
C ASP A 168 -15.09 16.83 -2.93
N ILE A 169 -14.81 15.82 -2.14
CA ILE A 169 -13.49 15.57 -1.52
C ILE A 169 -12.62 14.76 -2.50
N LYS A 170 -11.42 15.25 -2.75
CA LYS A 170 -10.44 14.60 -3.63
C LYS A 170 -9.76 13.42 -2.95
N ASN A 171 -9.32 12.43 -3.74
CA ASN A 171 -8.69 11.21 -3.27
C ASN A 171 -7.24 11.14 -3.73
N VAL A 172 -6.31 11.00 -2.79
CA VAL A 172 -4.88 10.97 -3.10
C VAL A 172 -4.19 9.74 -2.50
N ALA A 173 -3.44 9.01 -3.31
CA ALA A 173 -2.68 7.86 -2.86
C ALA A 173 -1.22 8.23 -2.58
N VAL A 174 -0.67 7.75 -1.46
CA VAL A 174 0.77 7.71 -1.20
C VAL A 174 1.18 6.25 -1.20
N THR A 175 1.81 5.80 -2.28
CA THR A 175 2.03 4.38 -2.56
C THR A 175 3.41 4.14 -3.19
N ALA A 176 3.90 2.92 -3.06
CA ALA A 176 5.07 2.46 -3.81
C ALA A 176 4.73 2.08 -5.27
N GLY A 177 3.45 2.14 -5.67
CA GLY A 177 3.03 1.70 -7.00
C GLY A 177 3.23 0.19 -7.26
N TYR A 178 3.42 -0.62 -6.20
CA TYR A 178 3.68 -2.05 -6.29
C TYR A 178 2.38 -2.85 -6.41
N ILE A 179 1.74 -2.73 -7.57
CA ILE A 179 0.42 -3.27 -7.91
C ILE A 179 0.50 -4.03 -9.24
N THR A 180 -0.33 -5.05 -9.42
CA THR A 180 -0.41 -5.78 -10.69
C THR A 180 -1.21 -4.99 -11.74
N GLU A 181 -0.96 -5.29 -13.01
CA GLU A 181 -1.70 -4.72 -14.13
C GLU A 181 -3.22 -4.89 -13.96
N GLN A 182 -3.67 -6.07 -13.54
CA GLN A 182 -5.09 -6.40 -13.36
C GLN A 182 -5.82 -5.53 -12.35
N ALA A 183 -5.13 -5.09 -11.29
CA ALA A 183 -5.72 -4.31 -10.20
C ALA A 183 -5.48 -2.79 -10.34
N ARG A 184 -4.57 -2.41 -11.21
CA ARG A 184 -4.06 -1.03 -11.38
C ARG A 184 -5.17 -0.08 -11.81
N GLU A 185 -5.97 -0.49 -12.80
CA GLU A 185 -7.05 0.32 -13.33
C GLU A 185 -8.06 0.70 -12.25
N GLU A 186 -8.61 -0.27 -11.53
CA GLU A 186 -9.61 -0.01 -10.49
C GLU A 186 -9.08 0.89 -9.38
N PHE A 187 -7.82 0.64 -8.95
CA PHE A 187 -7.23 1.44 -7.89
C PHE A 187 -7.04 2.90 -8.30
N PHE A 188 -6.41 3.14 -9.45
CA PHE A 188 -6.08 4.51 -9.86
C PHE A 188 -7.27 5.28 -10.43
N GLN A 189 -8.27 4.64 -11.03
CA GLN A 189 -9.53 5.30 -11.39
C GLN A 189 -10.27 5.88 -10.18
N SER A 190 -9.97 5.38 -8.98
CA SER A 190 -10.53 5.88 -7.73
C SER A 190 -9.76 7.09 -7.18
N MET A 191 -8.60 7.43 -7.72
CA MET A 191 -7.70 8.48 -7.25
C MET A 191 -7.75 9.70 -8.18
N ASP A 192 -7.63 10.90 -7.59
CA ASP A 192 -7.45 12.15 -8.31
C ASP A 192 -5.96 12.49 -8.47
N ALA A 193 -5.14 12.08 -7.47
CA ALA A 193 -3.70 12.23 -7.54
C ALA A 193 -2.97 11.12 -6.78
N ALA A 194 -1.67 10.96 -7.05
CA ALA A 194 -0.80 10.03 -6.34
C ALA A 194 0.60 10.60 -6.12
N ASN A 195 1.19 10.33 -4.97
CA ASN A 195 2.63 10.34 -4.81
C ASN A 195 3.12 8.90 -4.94
N ILE A 196 4.04 8.67 -5.86
CA ILE A 196 4.63 7.35 -6.09
C ILE A 196 6.06 7.34 -5.56
N ASP A 197 6.31 6.48 -4.59
CA ASP A 197 7.64 6.25 -4.06
C ASP A 197 8.50 5.44 -5.05
N LEU A 198 9.22 6.11 -5.94
CA LEU A 198 10.28 5.48 -6.74
C LEU A 198 11.54 5.36 -5.85
N LYS A 199 11.62 4.26 -5.11
CA LYS A 199 12.56 4.14 -3.96
C LYS A 199 14.03 4.04 -4.36
N ALA A 200 14.32 3.61 -5.58
CA ALA A 200 15.66 3.48 -6.17
C ALA A 200 15.52 3.14 -7.67
N PHE A 201 16.63 3.12 -8.40
CA PHE A 201 16.61 2.78 -9.82
C PHE A 201 17.41 1.50 -10.13
N THR A 202 17.55 0.61 -9.16
CA THR A 202 18.15 -0.73 -9.30
C THR A 202 17.26 -1.81 -8.73
N ASP A 203 17.12 -2.95 -9.45
CA ASP A 203 16.38 -4.11 -8.91
C ASP A 203 17.10 -4.71 -7.70
N ARG A 204 18.43 -4.55 -7.59
CA ARG A 204 19.21 -4.97 -6.41
C ARG A 204 18.70 -4.28 -5.13
N PHE A 205 18.45 -2.96 -5.17
CA PHE A 205 17.93 -2.22 -4.03
C PHE A 205 16.51 -2.69 -3.69
N TYR A 206 15.63 -2.78 -4.69
CA TYR A 206 14.28 -3.27 -4.49
C TYR A 206 14.26 -4.67 -3.88
N TRP A 207 15.05 -5.59 -4.41
CA TRP A 207 15.11 -6.95 -3.89
C TRP A 207 15.67 -7.03 -2.46
N LYS A 208 16.82 -6.40 -2.19
CA LYS A 208 17.55 -6.56 -0.92
C LYS A 208 17.06 -5.66 0.21
N ILE A 209 16.56 -4.47 -0.13
CA ILE A 209 16.20 -3.43 0.84
C ILE A 209 14.70 -3.27 0.98
N CYS A 210 13.95 -3.29 -0.13
CA CYS A 210 12.49 -3.16 -0.12
C CYS A 210 11.78 -4.52 -0.11
N GLY A 211 12.49 -5.58 -0.52
CA GLY A 211 11.95 -6.93 -0.64
C GLY A 211 10.94 -7.05 -1.80
N GLY A 212 11.08 -6.33 -2.88
CA GLY A 212 10.26 -6.32 -4.09
C GLY A 212 11.11 -6.26 -5.34
N HIS A 213 10.53 -5.80 -6.45
CA HIS A 213 11.18 -5.61 -7.73
C HIS A 213 10.88 -4.23 -8.29
N LEU A 214 11.82 -3.65 -9.05
CA LEU A 214 11.69 -2.33 -9.64
C LEU A 214 10.65 -2.30 -10.78
N GLN A 215 10.68 -3.29 -11.68
CA GLN A 215 9.89 -3.26 -12.91
C GLN A 215 8.38 -3.02 -12.69
N PRO A 216 7.69 -3.68 -11.73
CA PRO A 216 6.27 -3.40 -11.49
C PRO A 216 5.95 -1.95 -11.11
N VAL A 217 6.92 -1.24 -10.50
CA VAL A 217 6.77 0.18 -10.17
C VAL A 217 6.89 1.03 -11.44
N LEU A 218 7.88 0.74 -12.29
CA LEU A 218 8.04 1.40 -13.60
C LEU A 218 6.80 1.18 -14.48
N ASP A 219 6.27 -0.04 -14.54
CA ASP A 219 5.05 -0.36 -15.28
C ASP A 219 3.85 0.45 -14.76
N THR A 220 3.79 0.72 -13.46
CA THR A 220 2.74 1.57 -12.85
C THR A 220 2.90 3.03 -13.24
N LEU A 221 4.12 3.54 -13.29
CA LEU A 221 4.40 4.91 -13.71
C LEU A 221 4.06 5.13 -15.20
N LEU A 222 4.41 4.17 -16.07
CA LEU A 222 4.02 4.22 -17.48
C LEU A 222 2.50 4.22 -17.65
N TYR A 223 1.78 3.37 -16.92
CA TYR A 223 0.33 3.35 -16.93
C TYR A 223 -0.27 4.69 -16.48
N LEU A 224 0.20 5.25 -15.37
CA LEU A 224 -0.27 6.55 -14.89
C LEU A 224 -0.07 7.65 -15.92
N LYS A 225 1.09 7.64 -16.59
CA LYS A 225 1.43 8.67 -17.59
C LYS A 225 0.63 8.57 -18.87
N HIS A 226 0.43 7.35 -19.38
CA HIS A 226 -0.07 7.16 -20.75
C HIS A 226 -1.54 6.76 -20.83
N GLU A 227 -2.11 6.26 -19.72
CA GLU A 227 -3.45 5.66 -19.73
C GLU A 227 -4.42 6.29 -18.71
N THR A 228 -3.99 7.34 -17.97
CA THR A 228 -4.84 7.99 -16.98
C THR A 228 -4.68 9.51 -16.98
N ASP A 229 -5.68 10.20 -16.41
CA ASP A 229 -5.62 11.62 -16.09
C ASP A 229 -5.24 11.88 -14.62
N VAL A 230 -4.80 10.86 -13.88
CA VAL A 230 -4.39 10.97 -12.49
C VAL A 230 -3.13 11.82 -12.41
N TRP A 231 -3.18 12.92 -11.66
CA TRP A 231 -1.97 13.69 -11.38
C TRP A 231 -1.01 12.85 -10.53
N PHE A 232 0.29 12.84 -10.85
CA PHE A 232 1.24 12.15 -9.99
C PHE A 232 2.56 12.89 -9.85
N GLU A 233 3.14 12.75 -8.67
CA GLU A 233 4.46 13.25 -8.30
C GLU A 233 5.30 12.08 -7.78
N LEU A 234 6.60 12.12 -7.97
CA LEU A 234 7.53 11.08 -7.56
C LEU A 234 8.28 11.49 -6.31
N THR A 235 8.57 10.53 -5.43
CA THR A 235 9.45 10.75 -4.29
C THR A 235 10.51 9.65 -4.21
N THR A 236 11.77 10.06 -4.03
CA THR A 236 12.90 9.18 -3.76
C THR A 236 13.59 9.59 -2.47
N LEU A 237 13.57 8.71 -1.47
CA LEU A 237 14.37 8.87 -0.26
C LEU A 237 15.81 8.44 -0.55
N LEU A 238 16.74 9.38 -0.56
CA LEU A 238 18.17 9.10 -0.77
C LEU A 238 18.81 8.57 0.51
N ILE A 239 19.35 7.35 0.41
CA ILE A 239 20.01 6.64 1.52
C ILE A 239 21.50 6.56 1.19
N PRO A 240 22.39 7.20 1.99
CA PRO A 240 23.81 7.23 1.71
C PRO A 240 24.43 5.84 1.52
N GLY A 241 25.10 5.66 0.38
CA GLY A 241 25.77 4.43 -0.01
C GLY A 241 24.88 3.30 -0.55
N GLU A 242 23.56 3.54 -0.66
CA GLU A 242 22.63 2.51 -1.16
C GLU A 242 21.98 2.89 -2.51
N ASN A 243 21.43 4.10 -2.65
CA ASN A 243 20.73 4.57 -3.86
C ASN A 243 21.04 6.03 -4.20
N ASP A 244 22.13 6.60 -3.68
CA ASP A 244 22.52 8.00 -3.84
C ASP A 244 23.71 8.22 -4.79
N SER A 245 24.12 7.20 -5.55
CA SER A 245 25.19 7.34 -6.52
C SER A 245 24.75 8.24 -7.69
N GLU A 246 25.67 9.08 -8.17
CA GLU A 246 25.45 9.97 -9.31
C GLU A 246 24.92 9.18 -10.53
N ALA A 247 25.53 8.03 -10.82
CA ALA A 247 25.14 7.19 -11.95
C ALA A 247 23.70 6.63 -11.82
N GLU A 248 23.25 6.29 -10.61
CA GLU A 248 21.88 5.80 -10.40
C GLU A 248 20.86 6.95 -10.50
N ILE A 249 21.19 8.13 -9.94
CA ILE A 249 20.35 9.32 -10.05
C ILE A 249 20.24 9.79 -11.52
N GLU A 250 21.36 9.77 -12.26
CA GLU A 250 21.38 10.09 -13.69
C GLU A 250 20.50 9.13 -14.50
N ALA A 251 20.64 7.82 -14.28
CA ALA A 251 19.82 6.81 -14.96
C ALA A 251 18.34 6.95 -14.63
N MET A 252 17.97 7.23 -13.36
CA MET A 252 16.60 7.48 -12.92
C MET A 252 16.02 8.71 -13.62
N THR A 253 16.71 9.84 -13.57
CA THR A 253 16.21 11.10 -14.13
C THR A 253 16.16 11.07 -15.65
N GLN A 254 17.10 10.41 -16.31
CA GLN A 254 17.05 10.19 -17.74
C GLN A 254 15.82 9.36 -18.13
N TRP A 255 15.55 8.25 -17.44
CA TRP A 255 14.37 7.44 -17.69
C TRP A 255 13.06 8.21 -17.48
N ILE A 256 12.99 9.03 -16.40
CA ILE A 256 11.82 9.90 -16.15
C ILE A 256 11.61 10.87 -17.30
N MET A 257 12.67 11.51 -17.78
CA MET A 257 12.59 12.45 -18.91
C MET A 257 12.13 11.78 -20.19
N GLU A 258 12.64 10.59 -20.48
CA GLU A 258 12.34 9.85 -21.72
C GLU A 258 10.93 9.25 -21.72
N GLU A 259 10.52 8.64 -20.62
CA GLU A 259 9.29 7.84 -20.52
C GLU A 259 8.09 8.62 -19.94
N LEU A 260 8.32 9.53 -18.99
CA LEU A 260 7.27 10.28 -18.32
C LEU A 260 7.22 11.76 -18.73
N GLY A 261 8.31 12.28 -19.30
CA GLY A 261 8.44 13.65 -19.75
C GLY A 261 8.87 14.64 -18.66
N PRO A 262 9.14 15.92 -19.06
CA PRO A 262 9.75 16.93 -18.21
C PRO A 262 8.81 17.51 -17.14
N ASP A 263 7.51 17.28 -17.25
CA ASP A 263 6.51 17.91 -16.39
C ASP A 263 6.14 17.08 -15.17
N VAL A 264 6.74 15.89 -14.99
CA VAL A 264 6.51 15.04 -13.81
C VAL A 264 7.42 15.48 -12.66
N PRO A 265 6.87 15.99 -11.54
CA PRO A 265 7.68 16.43 -10.41
C PRO A 265 8.38 15.25 -9.74
N LEU A 266 9.68 15.40 -9.48
CA LEU A 266 10.49 14.46 -8.72
C LEU A 266 11.03 15.14 -7.46
N HIS A 267 10.74 14.56 -6.30
CA HIS A 267 11.18 15.03 -4.99
C HIS A 267 12.24 14.10 -4.42
N PHE A 268 13.41 14.67 -4.08
CA PHE A 268 14.41 13.96 -3.30
C PHE A 268 14.30 14.34 -1.83
N THR A 269 14.31 13.33 -0.95
CA THR A 269 14.32 13.50 0.49
C THR A 269 15.56 12.85 1.10
N ALA A 270 16.08 13.41 2.19
CA ALA A 270 17.25 12.88 2.87
C ALA A 270 16.85 11.84 3.91
N PHE A 271 17.59 10.73 3.95
CA PHE A 271 17.45 9.73 5.01
C PHE A 271 18.02 10.25 6.33
N HIS A 272 17.25 10.13 7.40
CA HIS A 272 17.69 10.35 8.77
C HIS A 272 17.57 9.03 9.52
N PRO A 273 18.66 8.45 10.04
CA PRO A 273 18.59 7.28 10.90
C PRO A 273 17.92 7.64 12.23
N ASP A 274 17.05 6.73 12.71
CA ASP A 274 16.44 6.81 14.05
C ASP A 274 17.46 6.44 15.13
#